data_97a1bf0ed6e484aed9e0d0153b072f3e
#
_entry.id   97a1bf0ed6e484aed9e0d0153b072f3e
#
_cell.length_a   1.000
_cell.length_b   1.000
_cell.length_c   1.000
_cell.angle_alpha   90.00
_cell.angle_beta   90.00
_cell.angle_gamma   90.00
#
_symmetry.space_group_name_H-M   'P 1'
#
loop_
_entity.id
_entity.type
_entity.pdbx_description
1 polymer ?
#
loop_
_entity_poly.entity_id
_entity_poly.type
_entity_poly.pdbx_seq_one_letter_code
_entity_poly.pdbx_strand_id
1 'polypeptide(L)'
;MRIGVDVDSITDTDLMRMRAVFQDEDSLVFGFSIGGQKEEIIFLLKEAKKRGAKTILFTANNRDDYKEFCTEVVLVPSLLHLNHGNVISPQFPILIMTDIIYSYYVERDETKKKMLHERTLQALEKSYVEKIERK
;
A
#
# COMPACT_ATOMS: atom_id res chain seq x y z
N MET A 1 -10.74 3.54 2.14
CA MET A 1 -11.80 4.34 2.80
C MET A 1 -12.79 3.58 3.68
N ARG A 2 -13.01 2.27 3.51
CA ARG A 2 -14.02 1.53 4.32
C ARG A 2 -13.75 1.54 5.83
N ILE A 3 -12.51 1.78 6.24
CA ILE A 3 -12.07 1.79 7.64
C ILE A 3 -11.66 3.19 8.13
N GLY A 4 -12.05 4.22 7.39
CA GLY A 4 -11.79 5.62 7.78
C GLY A 4 -10.36 6.11 7.62
N VAL A 5 -9.53 5.37 6.87
CA VAL A 5 -8.17 5.82 6.52
C VAL A 5 -8.20 6.49 5.17
N ASP A 6 -7.57 7.64 5.07
CA ASP A 6 -7.32 8.28 3.78
C ASP A 6 -6.13 7.59 3.11
N VAL A 7 -6.39 6.90 2.02
CA VAL A 7 -5.39 6.11 1.28
C VAL A 7 -5.51 6.41 -0.20
N ASP A 8 -4.39 6.77 -0.79
CA ASP A 8 -4.25 6.97 -2.22
C ASP A 8 -3.32 5.89 -2.82
N SER A 9 -3.59 5.45 -4.03
CA SER A 9 -2.78 4.46 -4.74
C SER A 9 -2.39 5.00 -6.11
N ILE A 10 -1.09 5.13 -6.35
CA ILE A 10 -0.53 5.81 -7.51
C ILE A 10 0.37 4.86 -8.27
N THR A 11 0.12 4.73 -9.56
CA THR A 11 0.95 3.94 -10.50
C THR A 11 1.55 4.79 -11.61
N ASP A 12 1.01 5.99 -11.83
CA ASP A 12 1.52 6.95 -12.79
C ASP A 12 2.78 7.65 -12.28
N THR A 13 3.83 7.68 -13.09
CA THR A 13 5.15 8.19 -12.72
C THR A 13 5.16 9.68 -12.42
N ASP A 14 4.47 10.47 -13.22
CA ASP A 14 4.44 11.92 -13.04
C ASP A 14 3.63 12.29 -11.80
N LEU A 15 2.52 11.61 -11.60
CA LEU A 15 1.70 11.77 -10.40
C LEU A 15 2.46 11.35 -9.13
N MET A 16 3.27 10.27 -9.19
CA MET A 16 4.15 9.87 -8.07
C MET A 16 5.11 11.00 -7.70
N ARG A 17 5.75 11.63 -8.69
CA ARG A 17 6.67 12.74 -8.48
C ARG A 17 5.98 13.95 -7.88
N MET A 18 4.81 14.28 -8.39
CA MET A 18 3.99 15.39 -7.86
C MET A 18 3.57 15.11 -6.41
N ARG A 19 3.09 13.91 -6.12
CA ARG A 19 2.65 13.54 -4.76
C ARG A 19 3.79 13.45 -3.76
N ALA A 20 5.01 13.11 -4.20
CA ALA A 20 6.18 13.04 -3.34
C ALA A 20 6.45 14.36 -2.60
N VAL A 21 6.19 15.51 -3.24
CA VAL A 21 6.44 16.83 -2.66
C VAL A 21 5.37 17.30 -1.67
N PHE A 22 4.25 16.61 -1.57
CA PHE A 22 3.17 16.93 -0.64
C PHE A 22 3.16 16.03 0.61
N GLN A 23 4.13 15.13 0.73
CA GLN A 23 4.27 14.31 1.93
C GLN A 23 4.83 15.12 3.08
N ASP A 24 4.49 14.74 4.31
CA ASP A 24 4.89 15.37 5.55
C ASP A 24 5.12 14.34 6.67
N GLU A 25 5.32 14.80 7.90
CA GLU A 25 5.59 13.97 9.07
C GLU A 25 4.40 13.07 9.48
N ASP A 26 3.18 13.43 9.08
CA ASP A 26 1.96 12.63 9.31
C ASP A 26 1.71 11.59 8.22
N SER A 27 2.50 11.62 7.16
CA SER A 27 2.37 10.74 6.00
C SER A 27 3.09 9.41 6.20
N LEU A 28 2.45 8.33 5.71
CA LEU A 28 3.04 6.99 5.61
C LEU A 28 3.02 6.56 4.14
N VAL A 29 4.20 6.35 3.57
CA VAL A 29 4.39 6.02 2.15
C VAL A 29 4.85 4.57 1.99
N PHE A 30 4.06 3.78 1.28
CA PHE A 30 4.44 2.43 0.87
C PHE A 30 4.96 2.41 -0.56
N GLY A 31 6.16 1.88 -0.77
CA GLY A 31 6.72 1.59 -2.08
C GLY A 31 6.68 0.08 -2.34
N PHE A 32 6.11 -0.33 -3.48
CA PHE A 32 6.05 -1.73 -3.88
C PHE A 32 6.93 -1.95 -5.11
N SER A 33 8.10 -2.56 -4.92
CA SER A 33 9.05 -2.86 -5.99
C SER A 33 9.75 -4.19 -5.73
N ILE A 34 9.28 -5.26 -6.35
CA ILE A 34 9.85 -6.61 -6.17
C ILE A 34 11.36 -6.61 -6.47
N GLY A 35 11.78 -6.04 -7.60
CA GLY A 35 13.19 -5.88 -7.95
C GLY A 35 13.93 -4.80 -7.14
N GLY A 36 13.23 -3.92 -6.43
CA GLY A 36 13.81 -2.85 -5.63
C GLY A 36 14.57 -1.78 -6.41
N GLN A 37 14.40 -1.72 -7.75
CA GLN A 37 15.20 -0.86 -8.63
C GLN A 37 14.38 0.16 -9.44
N LYS A 38 13.05 0.22 -9.22
CA LYS A 38 12.23 1.21 -9.93
C LYS A 38 12.57 2.63 -9.45
N GLU A 39 13.15 3.41 -10.35
CA GLU A 39 13.65 4.76 -10.06
C GLU A 39 12.55 5.67 -9.51
N GLU A 40 11.34 5.57 -10.02
CA GLU A 40 10.20 6.38 -9.60
C GLU A 40 9.81 6.11 -8.14
N ILE A 41 9.84 4.83 -7.73
CA ILE A 41 9.54 4.45 -6.35
C ILE A 41 10.66 4.89 -5.41
N ILE A 42 11.92 4.71 -5.83
CA ILE A 42 13.08 5.17 -5.06
C ILE A 42 13.02 6.70 -4.90
N PHE A 43 12.72 7.43 -5.95
CA PHE A 43 12.58 8.88 -5.92
C PHE A 43 11.46 9.30 -4.94
N LEU A 44 10.28 8.68 -5.04
CA LEU A 44 9.14 8.97 -4.16
C LEU A 44 9.52 8.76 -2.69
N LEU A 45 10.15 7.62 -2.35
CA LEU A 45 10.54 7.30 -0.99
C LEU A 45 11.62 8.26 -0.45
N LYS A 46 12.62 8.59 -1.28
CA LYS A 46 13.66 9.57 -0.91
C LYS A 46 13.08 10.94 -0.62
N GLU A 47 12.20 11.43 -1.49
CA GLU A 47 11.62 12.76 -1.35
C GLU A 47 10.64 12.81 -0.16
N ALA A 48 9.82 11.79 0.02
CA ALA A 48 8.92 11.69 1.15
C ALA A 48 9.69 11.66 2.49
N LYS A 49 10.77 10.87 2.57
CA LYS A 49 11.60 10.81 3.77
C LYS A 49 12.27 12.13 4.12
N LYS A 50 12.76 12.88 3.13
CA LYS A 50 13.31 14.24 3.34
C LYS A 50 12.31 15.19 3.97
N ARG A 51 11.01 14.96 3.76
CA ARG A 51 9.91 15.78 4.28
C ARG A 51 9.36 15.26 5.63
N GLY A 52 9.99 14.24 6.20
CA GLY A 52 9.61 13.69 7.50
C GLY A 52 8.64 12.52 7.44
N ALA A 53 8.14 12.14 6.25
CA ALA A 53 7.25 11.00 6.12
C ALA A 53 7.92 9.68 6.53
N LYS A 54 7.13 8.77 7.07
CA LYS A 54 7.55 7.38 7.25
C LYS A 54 7.45 6.64 5.94
N THR A 55 8.51 5.93 5.56
CA THR A 55 8.64 5.27 4.27
C THR A 55 8.91 3.78 4.45
N ILE A 56 8.16 2.95 3.76
CA ILE A 56 8.29 1.49 3.82
C ILE A 56 8.42 0.94 2.41
N LEU A 57 9.48 0.20 2.15
CA LEU A 57 9.69 -0.46 0.86
C LEU A 57 9.40 -1.97 0.98
N PHE A 58 8.51 -2.47 0.13
CA PHE A 58 8.27 -3.91 -0.06
C PHE A 58 9.07 -4.40 -1.26
N THR A 59 10.04 -5.27 -1.03
CA THR A 59 10.97 -5.75 -2.07
C THR A 59 11.45 -7.16 -1.79
N ALA A 60 11.88 -7.87 -2.83
CA ALA A 60 12.54 -9.16 -2.68
C ALA A 60 14.06 -9.02 -2.54
N ASN A 61 14.61 -7.83 -2.78
CA ASN A 61 16.04 -7.56 -2.67
C ASN A 61 16.38 -6.96 -1.31
N ASN A 62 17.47 -7.46 -0.72
CA ASN A 62 18.04 -6.91 0.49
C ASN A 62 19.30 -6.10 0.14
N ARG A 63 19.21 -4.78 0.21
CA ARG A 63 20.31 -3.86 -0.08
C ARG A 63 20.49 -2.87 1.06
N ASP A 64 21.74 -2.57 1.40
CA ASP A 64 22.06 -1.67 2.51
C ASP A 64 21.69 -0.21 2.24
N ASP A 65 21.72 0.22 0.96
CA ASP A 65 21.36 1.58 0.56
C ASP A 65 19.87 1.94 0.77
N TYR A 66 19.01 0.96 0.93
CA TYR A 66 17.59 1.21 1.23
C TYR A 66 17.40 1.92 2.58
N LYS A 67 18.29 1.69 3.54
CA LYS A 67 18.25 2.34 4.87
C LYS A 67 18.39 3.86 4.81
N GLU A 68 18.99 4.38 3.74
CA GLU A 68 19.15 5.82 3.55
C GLU A 68 17.82 6.53 3.34
N PHE A 69 16.86 5.87 2.68
CA PHE A 69 15.58 6.47 2.29
C PHE A 69 14.34 5.68 2.72
N CYS A 70 14.50 4.54 3.36
CA CYS A 70 13.41 3.80 3.96
C CYS A 70 13.46 3.88 5.49
N THR A 71 12.30 4.04 6.12
CA THR A 71 12.15 3.84 7.55
C THR A 71 12.21 2.36 7.86
N GLU A 72 11.54 1.55 7.04
CA GLU A 72 11.52 0.10 7.12
C GLU A 72 11.61 -0.53 5.73
N VAL A 73 12.20 -1.71 5.65
CA VAL A 73 12.23 -2.55 4.45
C VAL A 73 11.59 -3.88 4.78
N VAL A 74 10.53 -4.19 4.06
CA VAL A 74 9.82 -5.47 4.19
C VAL A 74 10.28 -6.39 3.07
N LEU A 75 11.00 -7.44 3.44
CA LEU A 75 11.44 -8.45 2.48
C LEU A 75 10.28 -9.39 2.18
N VAL A 76 9.91 -9.45 0.90
CA VAL A 76 8.90 -10.37 0.40
C VAL A 76 9.57 -11.50 -0.38
N PRO A 77 9.08 -12.74 -0.26
CA PRO A 77 9.67 -13.83 -1.03
C PRO A 77 9.48 -13.59 -2.53
N SER A 78 10.52 -13.89 -3.30
CA SER A 78 10.48 -13.86 -4.76
C SER A 78 10.73 -15.24 -5.31
N LEU A 79 9.87 -15.70 -6.20
CA LEU A 79 10.02 -16.96 -6.91
C LEU A 79 10.99 -16.88 -8.09
N LEU A 80 11.63 -15.73 -8.32
CA LEU A 80 12.64 -15.54 -9.37
C LEU A 80 13.83 -16.50 -9.26
N HIS A 81 14.04 -17.10 -8.09
CA HIS A 81 15.11 -18.08 -7.85
C HIS A 81 14.68 -19.55 -8.12
N LEU A 82 13.39 -19.79 -8.33
CA LEU A 82 12.92 -21.10 -8.75
C LEU A 82 13.03 -21.16 -10.28
N ASN A 83 13.98 -21.92 -10.79
CA ASN A 83 14.22 -22.18 -12.22
C ASN A 83 13.04 -22.89 -12.95
N HIS A 84 11.88 -22.88 -12.36
CA HIS A 84 10.66 -23.52 -12.86
C HIS A 84 9.65 -22.41 -13.11
N GLY A 85 9.56 -21.96 -14.33
CA GLY A 85 8.59 -21.00 -14.89
C GLY A 85 7.66 -20.29 -13.90
N ASN A 86 7.31 -19.08 -14.17
CA ASN A 86 6.46 -18.23 -13.32
C ASN A 86 5.08 -18.88 -13.04
N VAL A 87 5.03 -19.82 -12.11
CA VAL A 87 3.79 -20.50 -11.71
C VAL A 87 2.94 -19.60 -10.78
N ILE A 88 3.58 -18.66 -10.07
CA ILE A 88 2.91 -17.74 -9.15
C ILE A 88 3.31 -16.32 -9.50
N SER A 89 2.31 -15.42 -9.59
CA SER A 89 2.56 -14.00 -9.80
C SER A 89 3.52 -13.45 -8.72
N PRO A 90 4.57 -12.70 -9.08
CA PRO A 90 5.47 -12.06 -8.11
C PRO A 90 4.76 -11.01 -7.25
N GLN A 91 3.53 -10.66 -7.57
CA GLN A 91 2.69 -9.73 -6.81
C GLN A 91 1.95 -10.43 -5.66
N PHE A 92 1.83 -11.76 -5.69
CA PHE A 92 1.10 -12.52 -4.68
C PHE A 92 1.58 -12.27 -3.24
N PRO A 93 2.89 -12.28 -2.93
CA PRO A 93 3.38 -11.94 -1.60
C PRO A 93 3.01 -10.52 -1.14
N ILE A 94 2.95 -9.55 -2.05
CA ILE A 94 2.54 -8.18 -1.75
C ILE A 94 1.06 -8.14 -1.36
N LEU A 95 0.20 -8.87 -2.07
CA LEU A 95 -1.23 -8.95 -1.73
C LEU A 95 -1.43 -9.54 -0.33
N ILE A 96 -0.73 -10.61 0.01
CA ILE A 96 -0.77 -11.21 1.34
C ILE A 96 -0.34 -10.19 2.41
N MET A 97 0.76 -9.48 2.17
CA MET A 97 1.26 -8.49 3.13
C MET A 97 0.28 -7.32 3.31
N THR A 98 -0.37 -6.86 2.23
CA THR A 98 -1.38 -5.81 2.33
C THR A 98 -2.61 -6.28 3.09
N ASP A 99 -3.04 -7.52 2.93
CA ASP A 99 -4.14 -8.12 3.70
C ASP A 99 -3.79 -8.26 5.19
N ILE A 100 -2.57 -8.66 5.51
CA ILE A 100 -2.09 -8.73 6.90
C ILE A 100 -2.09 -7.33 7.54
N ILE A 101 -1.57 -6.32 6.86
CA ILE A 101 -1.55 -4.94 7.34
C ILE A 101 -2.98 -4.43 7.55
N TYR A 102 -3.87 -4.70 6.60
CA TYR A 102 -5.28 -4.33 6.70
C TYR A 102 -5.95 -4.98 7.91
N SER A 103 -5.81 -6.30 8.06
CA SER A 103 -6.39 -7.05 9.17
C SER A 103 -5.89 -6.54 10.51
N TYR A 104 -4.57 -6.38 10.65
CA TYR A 104 -3.96 -5.84 11.87
C TYR A 104 -4.47 -4.43 12.20
N TYR A 105 -4.60 -3.56 11.18
CA TYR A 105 -5.11 -2.22 11.38
C TYR A 105 -6.58 -2.21 11.81
N VAL A 106 -7.41 -3.10 11.25
CA VAL A 106 -8.83 -3.24 11.65
C VAL A 106 -8.96 -3.76 13.06
N GLU A 107 -8.20 -4.79 13.43
CA GLU A 107 -8.25 -5.41 14.75
C GLU A 107 -7.81 -4.47 15.89
N ARG A 108 -6.87 -3.59 15.63
CA ARG A 108 -6.31 -2.71 16.67
C ARG A 108 -7.30 -1.67 17.21
N ASP A 109 -8.36 -1.36 16.49
CA ASP A 109 -9.41 -0.41 16.93
C ASP A 109 -10.79 -0.94 16.54
N GLU A 110 -11.14 -2.08 17.17
CA GLU A 110 -12.29 -2.90 16.78
C GLU A 110 -13.61 -2.13 16.75
N THR A 111 -13.86 -1.27 17.74
CA THR A 111 -15.20 -0.68 17.91
C THR A 111 -15.50 0.37 16.84
N LYS A 112 -14.58 1.28 16.58
CA LYS A 112 -14.82 2.40 15.65
C LYS A 112 -14.72 1.98 14.19
N LYS A 113 -13.78 1.10 13.88
CA LYS A 113 -13.52 0.67 12.49
C LYS A 113 -14.52 -0.35 12.00
N LYS A 114 -14.94 -1.30 12.83
CA LYS A 114 -16.05 -2.21 12.51
C LYS A 114 -17.33 -1.42 12.24
N MET A 115 -17.65 -0.44 13.08
CA MET A 115 -18.82 0.41 12.90
C MET A 115 -18.76 1.25 11.61
N LEU A 116 -17.58 1.75 11.23
CA LEU A 116 -17.40 2.47 9.95
C LEU A 116 -17.51 1.53 8.74
N HIS A 117 -16.98 0.33 8.86
CA HIS A 117 -17.08 -0.70 7.83
C HIS A 117 -18.55 -1.11 7.59
N GLU A 118 -19.28 -1.40 8.66
CA GLU A 118 -20.72 -1.73 8.60
C GLU A 118 -21.56 -0.60 8.00
N ARG A 119 -21.31 0.65 8.41
CA ARG A 119 -21.98 1.83 7.82
C ARG A 119 -21.72 1.96 6.32
N THR A 120 -20.51 1.68 5.89
CA THR A 120 -20.15 1.73 4.46
C THR A 120 -20.84 0.63 3.67
N LEU A 121 -20.95 -0.59 4.22
CA LEU A 121 -21.70 -1.67 3.62
C LEU A 121 -23.19 -1.34 3.50
N GLN A 122 -23.80 -0.86 4.57
CA GLN A 122 -25.20 -0.43 4.57
C GLN A 122 -25.50 0.66 3.55
N ALA A 123 -24.59 1.62 3.38
CA ALA A 123 -24.74 2.67 2.38
C ALA A 123 -24.70 2.12 0.94
N LEU A 124 -23.87 1.10 0.70
CA LEU A 124 -23.81 0.42 -0.60
C LEU A 124 -25.08 -0.40 -0.87
N GLU A 125 -25.57 -1.14 0.12
CA GLU A 125 -26.79 -1.95 0.00
C GLU A 125 -28.01 -1.09 -0.31
N LYS A 126 -28.21 0.03 0.40
CA LYS A 126 -29.29 0.98 0.10
C LYS A 126 -29.22 1.49 -1.34
N SER A 127 -28.05 1.82 -1.83
CA SER A 127 -27.87 2.27 -3.21
C SER A 127 -28.21 1.20 -4.25
N TYR A 128 -28.02 -0.08 -3.93
CA TYR A 128 -28.41 -1.19 -4.81
C TYR A 128 -29.93 -1.39 -4.83
N VAL A 129 -30.60 -1.35 -3.68
CA VAL A 129 -32.06 -1.52 -3.56
C VAL A 129 -32.79 -0.41 -4.33
N GLU A 130 -32.41 0.86 -4.14
CA GLU A 130 -32.98 2.01 -4.86
C GLU A 130 -32.82 1.92 -6.39
N LYS A 131 -31.75 1.30 -6.89
CA LYS A 131 -31.55 1.07 -8.34
C LYS A 131 -32.44 -0.04 -8.90
N ILE A 132 -32.83 -1.01 -8.10
CA ILE A 132 -33.71 -2.11 -8.51
C ILE A 132 -35.16 -1.64 -8.53
N GLU A 133 -35.58 -0.82 -7.57
CA GLU A 133 -36.94 -0.29 -7.50
C GLU A 133 -37.28 0.76 -8.57
N ARG A 134 -36.26 1.36 -9.21
CA ARG A 134 -36.45 2.33 -10.32
C ARG A 134 -36.47 1.72 -11.72
N LYS A 135 -36.44 0.40 -11.86
CA LYS A 135 -36.59 -0.35 -13.11
C LYS A 135 -37.95 -1.03 -13.20
#